data_156aa159fa33552721017fa95c1f4e16
#
_entry.id   156aa159fa33552721017fa95c1f4e16
#
_cell.length_a   1.000
_cell.length_b   1.000
_cell.length_c   1.000
_cell.angle_alpha   90.00
_cell.angle_beta   90.00
_cell.angle_gamma   90.00
#
_symmetry.space_group_name_H-M   'P 1'
#
loop_
_entity.id
_entity.type
_entity.pdbx_description
1 polymer ?
#
loop_
_entity_poly.entity_id
_entity_poly.type
_entity_poly.pdbx_seq_one_letter_code
_entity_poly.pdbx_strand_id
1 'polypeptide(L)'
;MQLGMIGLGRMGANMVRRLMRAGHECVVFDAHPEAVEALVKDGAAGVQSLDDFVGRLTKPRAVWMMLPAAVVDRELASLAPRLGPGDIIVDGGNSHYHDDIRRAAEMRARRIHYLDAGTSGGVWGLERGYCLMIGGEPEVVRRLDPIFAALAPGAEGEPQSQAADAGDGTAGRGYLHCGPSGAGHFVKMVHNGIEYGMMAALAEGLNVLRHADAGKRLRDADAETAPLRHPEHYQYEFDLHGIAEVWRHGSVISSWLLDLTAKALRDDQELSNFAGRVSDSGEGRWTVIAGIDEGVPLPVLSTALFDRFYSRGEADFADKVLSAMRYEFGGHLEKGTPQ
;
A
#
# COMPACT_ATOMS: atom_id res chain seq x y z
N MET A 1 16.08 -9.34 20.70
CA MET A 1 15.12 -8.53 21.49
C MET A 1 13.78 -9.25 21.55
N GLN A 2 12.91 -8.87 22.51
CA GLN A 2 11.53 -9.36 22.55
C GLN A 2 10.57 -8.29 22.01
N LEU A 3 9.59 -8.69 21.22
CA LEU A 3 8.54 -7.83 20.66
C LEU A 3 7.17 -8.48 20.84
N GLY A 4 6.18 -7.69 21.25
CA GLY A 4 4.78 -8.08 21.21
C GLY A 4 4.17 -7.70 19.85
N MET A 5 3.43 -8.61 19.21
CA MET A 5 2.70 -8.33 17.97
C MET A 5 1.20 -8.49 18.20
N ILE A 6 0.44 -7.45 17.93
CA ILE A 6 -1.03 -7.47 17.91
C ILE A 6 -1.51 -7.33 16.46
N GLY A 7 -2.36 -8.25 16.01
CA GLY A 7 -2.83 -8.32 14.64
C GLY A 7 -1.96 -9.23 13.79
N LEU A 8 -2.44 -10.46 13.58
CA LEU A 8 -1.73 -11.55 12.93
C LEU A 8 -2.29 -11.88 11.55
N GLY A 9 -2.82 -10.86 10.86
CA GLY A 9 -3.17 -10.97 9.45
C GLY A 9 -1.95 -11.27 8.57
N ARG A 10 -2.14 -11.29 7.25
CA ARG A 10 -1.07 -11.68 6.29
C ARG A 10 0.26 -10.97 6.53
N MET A 11 0.25 -9.68 6.82
CA MET A 11 1.50 -8.93 7.05
C MET A 11 2.05 -9.19 8.47
N GLY A 12 1.24 -9.04 9.52
CA GLY A 12 1.69 -9.24 10.90
C GLY A 12 2.28 -10.62 11.16
N ALA A 13 1.64 -11.67 10.66
CA ALA A 13 2.18 -13.02 10.78
C ALA A 13 3.54 -13.18 10.06
N ASN A 14 3.69 -12.59 8.87
CA ASN A 14 4.95 -12.64 8.12
C ASN A 14 6.06 -11.82 8.81
N MET A 15 5.72 -10.68 9.41
CA MET A 15 6.67 -9.90 10.21
C MET A 15 7.16 -10.69 11.42
N VAL A 16 6.27 -11.38 12.15
CA VAL A 16 6.65 -12.27 13.27
C VAL A 16 7.61 -13.35 12.80
N ARG A 17 7.30 -14.05 11.72
CA ARG A 17 8.19 -15.08 11.16
C ARG A 17 9.56 -14.53 10.81
N ARG A 18 9.61 -13.36 10.17
CA ARG A 18 10.86 -12.71 9.80
C ARG A 18 11.69 -12.29 11.02
N LEU A 19 11.05 -11.74 12.04
CA LEU A 19 11.70 -11.39 13.31
C LEU A 19 12.27 -12.64 14.01
N MET A 20 11.53 -13.73 14.07
CA MET A 20 12.01 -14.99 14.66
C MET A 20 13.18 -15.58 13.87
N ARG A 21 13.17 -15.51 12.53
CA ARG A 21 14.32 -15.91 11.69
C ARG A 21 15.59 -15.10 12.03
N ALA A 22 15.42 -13.83 12.43
CA ALA A 22 16.51 -12.96 12.85
C ALA A 22 16.88 -13.12 14.34
N GLY A 23 16.32 -14.12 15.06
CA GLY A 23 16.64 -14.42 16.45
C GLY A 23 15.93 -13.53 17.48
N HIS A 24 14.84 -12.86 17.09
CA HIS A 24 14.00 -12.11 18.05
C HIS A 24 12.92 -13.02 18.64
N GLU A 25 12.55 -12.74 19.89
CA GLU A 25 11.44 -13.41 20.56
C GLU A 25 10.14 -12.64 20.31
N CYS A 26 9.08 -13.35 19.90
CA CYS A 26 7.78 -12.73 19.62
C CYS A 26 6.69 -13.29 20.54
N VAL A 27 6.00 -12.36 21.25
CA VAL A 27 4.74 -12.64 21.94
C VAL A 27 3.62 -12.19 21.00
N VAL A 28 2.65 -13.05 20.70
CA VAL A 28 1.63 -12.81 19.67
C VAL A 28 0.22 -12.88 20.20
N PHE A 29 -0.61 -11.91 19.79
CA PHE A 29 -2.02 -11.82 20.13
C PHE A 29 -2.86 -11.40 18.91
N ASP A 30 -4.00 -12.05 18.73
CA ASP A 30 -5.02 -11.68 17.75
C ASP A 30 -6.42 -12.01 18.31
N ALA A 31 -7.44 -11.34 17.81
CA ALA A 31 -8.82 -11.66 18.11
C ALA A 31 -9.27 -13.03 17.56
N HIS A 32 -8.52 -13.57 16.59
CA HIS A 32 -8.75 -14.88 15.97
C HIS A 32 -7.74 -15.90 16.51
N PRO A 33 -8.16 -16.83 17.40
CA PRO A 33 -7.25 -17.79 18.04
C PRO A 33 -6.46 -18.65 17.06
N GLU A 34 -7.05 -18.99 15.91
CA GLU A 34 -6.40 -19.78 14.87
C GLU A 34 -5.15 -19.11 14.29
N ALA A 35 -5.14 -17.77 14.20
CA ALA A 35 -3.97 -17.01 13.77
C ALA A 35 -2.82 -17.09 14.79
N VAL A 36 -3.16 -17.07 16.09
CA VAL A 36 -2.21 -17.27 17.19
C VAL A 36 -1.64 -18.69 17.14
N GLU A 37 -2.49 -19.71 17.03
CA GLU A 37 -2.08 -21.12 16.99
C GLU A 37 -1.14 -21.42 15.82
N ALA A 38 -1.37 -20.80 14.66
CA ALA A 38 -0.49 -20.96 13.50
C ALA A 38 0.93 -20.48 13.80
N LEU A 39 1.09 -19.34 14.48
CA LEU A 39 2.41 -18.79 14.81
C LEU A 39 3.05 -19.50 16.03
N VAL A 40 2.25 -20.07 16.93
CA VAL A 40 2.78 -20.93 18.01
C VAL A 40 3.46 -22.17 17.42
N LYS A 41 2.91 -22.76 16.36
CA LYS A 41 3.54 -23.87 15.63
C LYS A 41 4.89 -23.46 14.99
N ASP A 42 5.00 -22.19 14.61
CA ASP A 42 6.23 -21.62 14.06
C ASP A 42 7.24 -21.20 15.16
N GLY A 43 6.87 -21.27 16.46
CA GLY A 43 7.76 -20.98 17.60
C GLY A 43 7.49 -19.68 18.35
N ALA A 44 6.44 -18.92 18.03
CA ALA A 44 6.05 -17.72 18.76
C ALA A 44 5.39 -18.05 20.11
N ALA A 45 5.47 -17.12 21.08
CA ALA A 45 4.75 -17.24 22.35
C ALA A 45 3.31 -16.71 22.21
N GLY A 46 2.35 -17.58 21.94
CA GLY A 46 0.94 -17.22 21.80
C GLY A 46 0.26 -16.97 23.14
N VAL A 47 -0.68 -16.02 23.16
CA VAL A 47 -1.53 -15.71 24.32
C VAL A 47 -2.99 -15.52 23.90
N GLN A 48 -3.91 -15.59 24.87
CA GLN A 48 -5.35 -15.49 24.61
C GLN A 48 -5.99 -14.23 25.19
N SER A 49 -5.23 -13.41 25.93
CA SER A 49 -5.73 -12.17 26.52
C SER A 49 -4.67 -11.07 26.46
N LEU A 50 -5.10 -9.79 26.48
CA LEU A 50 -4.19 -8.66 26.58
C LEU A 50 -3.45 -8.62 27.91
N ASP A 51 -4.03 -9.14 28.99
CA ASP A 51 -3.36 -9.20 30.30
C ASP A 51 -2.20 -10.20 30.26
N ASP A 52 -2.39 -11.39 29.70
CA ASP A 52 -1.33 -12.36 29.46
C ASP A 52 -0.28 -11.83 28.48
N PHE A 53 -0.72 -11.14 27.42
CA PHE A 53 0.16 -10.54 26.43
C PHE A 53 1.14 -9.57 27.07
N VAL A 54 0.63 -8.59 27.80
CA VAL A 54 1.46 -7.58 28.50
C VAL A 54 2.27 -8.22 29.60
N GLY A 55 1.72 -9.23 30.32
CA GLY A 55 2.41 -9.94 31.38
C GLY A 55 3.63 -10.73 30.92
N ARG A 56 3.64 -11.24 29.68
CA ARG A 56 4.77 -11.98 29.09
C ARG A 56 5.88 -11.11 28.51
N LEU A 57 5.60 -9.82 28.30
CA LEU A 57 6.59 -8.89 27.74
C LEU A 57 7.54 -8.35 28.80
N THR A 58 8.83 -8.37 28.50
CA THR A 58 9.90 -7.82 29.32
C THR A 58 9.89 -6.30 29.26
N LYS A 59 9.97 -5.64 30.43
CA LYS A 59 10.01 -4.17 30.52
C LYS A 59 11.41 -3.64 30.15
N PRO A 60 11.45 -2.47 29.51
CA PRO A 60 10.34 -1.73 28.93
C PRO A 60 9.86 -2.45 27.69
N ARG A 61 8.55 -2.64 27.63
CA ARG A 61 7.88 -3.43 26.60
C ARG A 61 7.90 -2.72 25.26
N ALA A 62 7.98 -3.49 24.17
CA ALA A 62 7.76 -3.00 22.83
C ALA A 62 6.58 -3.78 22.21
N VAL A 63 5.54 -3.07 21.79
CA VAL A 63 4.34 -3.63 21.20
C VAL A 63 4.16 -3.05 19.79
N TRP A 64 4.05 -3.91 18.81
CA TRP A 64 3.75 -3.56 17.43
C TRP A 64 2.31 -3.94 17.09
N MET A 65 1.53 -2.99 16.58
CA MET A 65 0.16 -3.21 16.12
C MET A 65 0.11 -3.24 14.60
N MET A 66 -0.38 -4.35 14.03
CA MET A 66 -0.66 -4.52 12.60
C MET A 66 -2.16 -4.62 12.37
N LEU A 67 -2.86 -3.53 12.61
CA LEU A 67 -4.32 -3.47 12.64
C LEU A 67 -4.88 -2.54 11.55
N PRO A 68 -6.11 -2.79 11.08
CA PRO A 68 -6.82 -1.81 10.26
C PRO A 68 -7.01 -0.48 11.02
N ALA A 69 -6.82 0.66 10.34
CA ALA A 69 -6.91 2.00 10.94
C ALA A 69 -8.18 2.21 11.77
N ALA A 70 -9.31 1.68 11.32
CA ALA A 70 -10.61 1.82 12.00
C ALA A 70 -10.69 1.19 13.39
N VAL A 71 -9.76 0.29 13.77
CA VAL A 71 -9.81 -0.41 15.07
C VAL A 71 -8.68 0.01 16.01
N VAL A 72 -7.69 0.76 15.52
CA VAL A 72 -6.50 1.13 16.31
C VAL A 72 -6.87 1.88 17.59
N ASP A 73 -7.76 2.86 17.54
CA ASP A 73 -8.17 3.64 18.73
C ASP A 73 -8.80 2.76 19.80
N ARG A 74 -9.65 1.82 19.41
CA ARG A 74 -10.28 0.87 20.33
C ARG A 74 -9.24 -0.04 20.98
N GLU A 75 -8.29 -0.51 20.20
CA GLU A 75 -7.24 -1.39 20.71
C GLU A 75 -6.29 -0.64 21.64
N LEU A 76 -5.91 0.61 21.29
CA LEU A 76 -5.12 1.49 22.17
C LEU A 76 -5.83 1.77 23.49
N ALA A 77 -7.14 2.03 23.47
CA ALA A 77 -7.93 2.25 24.70
C ALA A 77 -7.88 1.04 25.62
N SER A 78 -7.83 -0.17 25.05
CA SER A 78 -7.73 -1.42 25.79
C SER A 78 -6.30 -1.72 26.26
N LEU A 79 -5.28 -1.45 25.44
CA LEU A 79 -3.88 -1.78 25.69
C LEU A 79 -3.20 -0.78 26.65
N ALA A 80 -3.39 0.51 26.43
CA ALA A 80 -2.66 1.57 27.15
C ALA A 80 -2.78 1.54 28.68
N PRO A 81 -3.94 1.16 29.29
CA PRO A 81 -4.04 1.01 30.73
C PRO A 81 -3.18 -0.13 31.34
N ARG A 82 -2.74 -1.07 30.51
CA ARG A 82 -1.92 -2.24 30.90
C ARG A 82 -0.43 -1.99 30.76
N LEU A 83 -0.06 -0.94 30.04
CA LEU A 83 1.33 -0.53 29.84
C LEU A 83 1.79 0.45 30.92
N GLY A 84 3.08 0.60 31.06
CA GLY A 84 3.71 1.48 32.05
C GLY A 84 4.67 2.49 31.42
N PRO A 85 5.21 3.40 32.24
CA PRO A 85 6.22 4.36 31.80
C PRO A 85 7.41 3.71 31.10
N GLY A 86 7.80 4.25 29.95
CA GLY A 86 8.91 3.76 29.14
C GLY A 86 8.58 2.60 28.20
N ASP A 87 7.35 2.04 28.27
CA ASP A 87 6.89 1.07 27.28
C ASP A 87 6.66 1.78 25.93
N ILE A 88 6.74 1.02 24.83
CA ILE A 88 6.71 1.53 23.45
C ILE A 88 5.55 0.87 22.71
N ILE A 89 4.78 1.66 22.00
CA ILE A 89 3.81 1.21 21.00
C ILE A 89 4.29 1.63 19.62
N VAL A 90 4.23 0.72 18.66
CA VAL A 90 4.45 0.99 17.23
C VAL A 90 3.17 0.71 16.48
N ASP A 91 2.57 1.71 15.84
CA ASP A 91 1.49 1.52 14.87
C ASP A 91 2.12 1.25 13.49
N GLY A 92 2.02 0.02 13.03
CA GLY A 92 2.52 -0.42 11.73
C GLY A 92 1.41 -0.65 10.71
N GLY A 93 0.19 -0.26 11.02
CA GLY A 93 -0.96 -0.32 10.13
C GLY A 93 -0.94 0.75 9.04
N ASN A 94 -2.07 0.93 8.39
CA ASN A 94 -2.28 2.01 7.42
C ASN A 94 -3.08 3.13 8.10
N SER A 95 -2.50 3.79 9.09
CA SER A 95 -3.13 4.86 9.85
C SER A 95 -2.99 6.22 9.18
N HIS A 96 -3.94 7.11 9.43
CA HIS A 96 -3.83 8.50 9.03
C HIS A 96 -2.89 9.26 9.98
N TYR A 97 -1.90 9.96 9.45
CA TYR A 97 -0.86 10.63 10.23
C TYR A 97 -1.39 11.63 11.27
N HIS A 98 -2.55 12.26 11.04
CA HIS A 98 -3.20 13.11 12.04
C HIS A 98 -3.58 12.34 13.31
N ASP A 99 -4.03 11.09 13.13
CA ASP A 99 -4.37 10.22 14.27
C ASP A 99 -3.10 9.83 15.04
N ASP A 100 -1.97 9.60 14.34
CA ASP A 100 -0.70 9.30 15.02
C ASP A 100 -0.21 10.46 15.88
N ILE A 101 -0.32 11.70 15.38
CA ILE A 101 0.03 12.90 16.15
C ILE A 101 -0.83 13.00 17.43
N ARG A 102 -2.14 12.77 17.31
CA ARG A 102 -3.07 12.76 18.46
C ARG A 102 -2.73 11.64 19.43
N ARG A 103 -2.60 10.40 18.92
CA ARG A 103 -2.28 9.20 19.73
C ARG A 103 -0.94 9.35 20.45
N ALA A 104 0.07 9.87 19.77
CA ALA A 104 1.37 10.14 20.40
C ALA A 104 1.26 11.13 21.57
N ALA A 105 0.46 12.19 21.45
CA ALA A 105 0.21 13.13 22.54
C ALA A 105 -0.51 12.48 23.73
N GLU A 106 -1.52 11.63 23.47
CA GLU A 106 -2.26 10.87 24.48
C GLU A 106 -1.34 9.85 25.21
N MET A 107 -0.49 9.14 24.49
CA MET A 107 0.44 8.17 25.06
C MET A 107 1.55 8.85 25.88
N ARG A 108 2.05 9.99 25.41
CA ARG A 108 3.03 10.82 26.14
C ARG A 108 2.50 11.25 27.51
N ALA A 109 1.22 11.61 27.62
CA ALA A 109 0.61 11.94 28.91
C ALA A 109 0.64 10.77 29.91
N ARG A 110 0.74 9.53 29.41
CA ARG A 110 0.90 8.29 30.20
C ARG A 110 2.36 7.86 30.35
N ARG A 111 3.30 8.63 29.81
CA ARG A 111 4.74 8.29 29.72
C ARG A 111 5.01 7.00 28.93
N ILE A 112 4.18 6.72 27.94
CA ILE A 112 4.31 5.64 26.96
C ILE A 112 4.78 6.29 25.68
N HIS A 113 5.77 5.68 25.01
CA HIS A 113 6.25 6.12 23.72
C HIS A 113 5.35 5.58 22.59
N TYR A 114 5.09 6.41 21.57
CA TYR A 114 4.31 6.03 20.40
C TYR A 114 5.09 6.34 19.13
N LEU A 115 5.29 5.33 18.31
CA LEU A 115 5.90 5.42 16.98
C LEU A 115 4.87 5.04 15.93
N ASP A 116 4.95 5.65 14.78
CA ASP A 116 4.25 5.25 13.56
C ASP A 116 5.25 4.66 12.56
N ALA A 117 4.91 3.53 11.93
CA ALA A 117 5.79 2.80 11.03
C ALA A 117 5.07 2.43 9.75
N GLY A 118 5.07 3.35 8.78
CA GLY A 118 4.57 3.10 7.45
C GLY A 118 5.34 1.94 6.80
N THR A 119 4.61 0.89 6.42
CA THR A 119 5.19 -0.36 5.96
C THR A 119 4.81 -0.63 4.50
N SER A 120 5.80 -0.85 3.63
CA SER A 120 5.62 -1.27 2.24
C SER A 120 6.32 -2.61 1.99
N GLY A 121 5.71 -3.49 1.19
CA GLY A 121 6.22 -4.84 0.89
C GLY A 121 5.11 -5.91 0.81
N GLY A 122 3.96 -5.64 1.38
CA GLY A 122 2.77 -6.50 1.30
C GLY A 122 3.02 -7.94 1.72
N VAL A 123 2.45 -8.88 0.99
CA VAL A 123 2.58 -10.32 1.26
C VAL A 123 3.99 -10.88 0.98
N TRP A 124 4.79 -10.16 0.18
CA TRP A 124 6.15 -10.57 -0.19
C TRP A 124 7.20 -10.20 0.85
N GLY A 125 6.83 -9.39 1.86
CA GLY A 125 7.76 -8.92 2.88
C GLY A 125 8.42 -10.01 3.72
N LEU A 126 7.85 -11.22 3.79
CA LEU A 126 8.48 -12.34 4.49
C LEU A 126 9.86 -12.67 3.87
N GLU A 127 9.94 -12.71 2.55
CA GLU A 127 11.18 -13.08 1.84
C GLU A 127 11.99 -11.84 1.45
N ARG A 128 11.34 -10.80 0.94
CA ARG A 128 12.02 -9.59 0.42
C ARG A 128 12.33 -8.54 1.50
N GLY A 129 11.72 -8.63 2.69
CA GLY A 129 11.74 -7.56 3.67
C GLY A 129 10.70 -6.47 3.42
N TYR A 130 10.61 -5.55 4.37
CA TYR A 130 9.67 -4.43 4.37
C TYR A 130 10.42 -3.11 4.31
N CYS A 131 10.06 -2.23 3.37
CA CYS A 131 10.49 -0.85 3.42
C CYS A 131 9.72 -0.14 4.53
N LEU A 132 10.45 0.49 5.49
CA LEU A 132 9.87 1.09 6.68
C LEU A 132 10.16 2.58 6.75
N MET A 133 9.10 3.38 6.88
CA MET A 133 9.14 4.82 7.09
C MET A 133 8.66 5.10 8.51
N ILE A 134 9.54 5.59 9.38
CA ILE A 134 9.33 5.59 10.82
C ILE A 134 9.20 7.01 11.33
N GLY A 135 8.14 7.29 12.08
CA GLY A 135 7.92 8.54 12.80
C GLY A 135 7.98 8.34 14.31
N GLY A 136 8.50 9.32 15.03
CA GLY A 136 8.53 9.32 16.48
C GLY A 136 9.80 9.87 17.12
N GLU A 137 9.97 9.63 18.41
CA GLU A 137 11.12 10.13 19.19
C GLU A 137 12.43 9.45 18.74
N PRO A 138 13.49 10.21 18.39
CA PRO A 138 14.72 9.64 17.83
C PRO A 138 15.40 8.57 18.71
N GLU A 139 15.42 8.75 20.02
CA GLU A 139 16.01 7.78 20.94
C GLU A 139 15.22 6.48 21.02
N VAL A 140 13.90 6.55 20.87
CA VAL A 140 13.03 5.37 20.87
C VAL A 140 13.18 4.61 19.55
N VAL A 141 13.28 5.33 18.43
CA VAL A 141 13.57 4.73 17.12
C VAL A 141 14.93 4.02 17.15
N ARG A 142 15.99 4.68 17.65
CA ARG A 142 17.31 4.04 17.79
C ARG A 142 17.28 2.78 18.65
N ARG A 143 16.46 2.77 19.70
CA ARG A 143 16.33 1.61 20.59
C ARG A 143 15.72 0.41 19.87
N LEU A 144 14.78 0.64 18.95
CA LEU A 144 14.13 -0.41 18.15
C LEU A 144 14.87 -0.70 16.84
N ASP A 145 16.02 -0.08 16.57
CA ASP A 145 16.82 -0.30 15.36
C ASP A 145 17.03 -1.78 15.01
N PRO A 146 17.34 -2.69 15.97
CA PRO A 146 17.49 -4.11 15.66
C PRO A 146 16.20 -4.76 15.13
N ILE A 147 15.02 -4.28 15.53
CA ILE A 147 13.72 -4.75 15.03
C ILE A 147 13.50 -4.24 13.61
N PHE A 148 13.73 -2.95 13.37
CA PHE A 148 13.58 -2.37 12.02
C PHE A 148 14.57 -3.00 11.03
N ALA A 149 15.82 -3.19 11.43
CA ALA A 149 16.84 -3.84 10.61
C ALA A 149 16.47 -5.30 10.25
N ALA A 150 15.89 -6.05 11.20
CA ALA A 150 15.44 -7.42 10.95
C ALA A 150 14.25 -7.49 9.99
N LEU A 151 13.36 -6.51 10.05
CA LEU A 151 12.20 -6.43 9.17
C LEU A 151 12.56 -5.93 7.77
N ALA A 152 13.53 -5.04 7.64
CA ALA A 152 13.94 -4.43 6.38
C ALA A 152 14.61 -5.43 5.41
N PRO A 153 14.69 -5.10 4.10
CA PRO A 153 15.36 -5.93 3.09
C PRO A 153 16.83 -6.22 3.40
N GLY A 154 17.53 -5.28 4.05
CA GLY A 154 18.98 -5.33 4.23
C GLY A 154 19.75 -4.83 3.00
N ALA A 155 21.07 -4.82 3.10
CA ALA A 155 21.93 -4.31 2.01
C ALA A 155 22.00 -5.26 0.78
N GLU A 156 21.59 -6.51 0.92
CA GLU A 156 21.66 -7.53 -0.13
C GLU A 156 20.37 -7.63 -0.97
N GLY A 157 19.31 -6.90 -0.58
CA GLY A 157 18.01 -6.95 -1.22
C GLY A 157 17.89 -6.00 -2.40
N GLU A 158 17.95 -6.52 -3.63
CA GLU A 158 17.73 -5.89 -4.94
C GLU A 158 18.95 -5.25 -5.63
N PRO A 159 19.02 -5.35 -6.98
CA PRO A 159 20.06 -4.67 -7.74
C PRO A 159 19.92 -3.16 -7.53
N GLN A 160 20.86 -2.59 -6.84
CA GLN A 160 20.98 -1.16 -6.66
C GLN A 160 21.15 -0.52 -8.05
N SER A 161 20.30 0.46 -8.39
CA SER A 161 20.66 1.41 -9.43
C SER A 161 22.08 1.92 -9.09
N GLN A 162 22.97 2.04 -10.06
CA GLN A 162 24.41 2.27 -9.92
C GLN A 162 24.84 3.55 -9.16
N ALA A 163 23.99 4.18 -8.40
CA ALA A 163 24.23 5.36 -7.57
C ALA A 163 24.27 5.02 -6.08
N ALA A 164 24.91 3.94 -5.70
CA ALA A 164 25.05 3.57 -4.30
C ALA A 164 26.36 4.11 -3.69
N ASP A 165 26.42 5.41 -3.48
CA ASP A 165 26.98 5.95 -2.25
C ASP A 165 25.83 6.06 -1.21
N ALA A 166 25.20 4.94 -0.91
CA ALA A 166 24.41 4.81 0.30
C ALA A 166 25.43 4.83 1.43
N GLY A 167 25.71 6.02 1.97
CA GLY A 167 26.50 6.16 3.18
C GLY A 167 26.02 5.19 4.26
N ASP A 168 26.75 5.03 5.38
CA ASP A 168 26.44 4.12 6.50
C ASP A 168 25.01 4.23 7.09
N GLY A 169 24.08 4.87 6.38
CA GLY A 169 22.71 5.16 6.78
C GLY A 169 21.76 3.96 6.64
N THR A 170 20.66 4.02 7.40
CA THR A 170 19.61 2.98 7.40
C THR A 170 18.78 2.98 6.13
N ALA A 171 18.73 4.09 5.39
CA ALA A 171 17.98 4.22 4.14
C ALA A 171 18.40 3.20 3.07
N GLY A 172 19.72 3.00 2.90
CA GLY A 172 20.26 1.99 1.98
C GLY A 172 19.97 0.55 2.40
N ARG A 173 19.44 0.33 3.61
CA ARG A 173 18.99 -0.96 4.12
C ARG A 173 17.47 -1.12 4.08
N GLY A 174 16.74 -0.10 3.59
CA GLY A 174 15.30 -0.14 3.38
C GLY A 174 14.46 0.36 4.57
N TYR A 175 15.03 1.11 5.53
CA TYR A 175 14.26 1.77 6.58
C TYR A 175 14.85 3.12 6.97
N LEU A 176 13.98 4.06 7.37
CA LEU A 176 14.40 5.43 7.68
C LEU A 176 13.54 6.03 8.80
N HIS A 177 14.20 6.72 9.76
CA HIS A 177 13.52 7.64 10.66
C HIS A 177 13.22 8.94 9.90
N CYS A 178 11.94 9.14 9.55
CA CYS A 178 11.47 10.24 8.70
C CYS A 178 11.24 11.55 9.47
N GLY A 179 11.08 11.49 10.80
CA GLY A 179 10.81 12.66 11.61
C GLY A 179 9.98 12.38 12.86
N PRO A 180 9.31 13.40 13.44
CA PRO A 180 8.47 13.23 14.62
C PRO A 180 7.27 12.34 14.35
N SER A 181 6.47 12.06 15.40
CA SER A 181 5.26 11.24 15.28
C SER A 181 4.32 11.73 14.18
N GLY A 182 3.85 10.80 13.35
CA GLY A 182 3.09 11.04 12.13
C GLY A 182 3.92 11.11 10.86
N ALA A 183 5.24 11.37 10.95
CA ALA A 183 6.09 11.51 9.76
C ALA A 183 6.23 10.20 8.97
N GLY A 184 6.22 9.05 9.64
CA GLY A 184 6.29 7.76 8.98
C GLY A 184 5.08 7.49 8.10
N HIS A 185 3.89 7.60 8.66
CA HIS A 185 2.65 7.42 7.90
C HIS A 185 2.40 8.54 6.88
N PHE A 186 2.86 9.77 7.14
CA PHE A 186 2.82 10.83 6.12
C PHE A 186 3.64 10.45 4.88
N VAL A 187 4.90 10.04 5.07
CA VAL A 187 5.75 9.58 3.96
C VAL A 187 5.15 8.36 3.28
N LYS A 188 4.56 7.43 4.06
CA LYS A 188 3.90 6.22 3.54
C LYS A 188 2.68 6.55 2.67
N MET A 189 1.81 7.47 3.07
CA MET A 189 0.65 7.83 2.27
C MET A 189 1.05 8.48 0.94
N VAL A 190 2.09 9.32 0.95
CA VAL A 190 2.63 9.92 -0.29
C VAL A 190 3.23 8.84 -1.21
N HIS A 191 3.99 7.89 -0.64
CA HIS A 191 4.45 6.71 -1.37
C HIS A 191 3.29 5.99 -2.08
N ASN A 192 2.19 5.74 -1.37
CA ASN A 192 1.03 5.08 -1.98
C ASN A 192 0.31 5.97 -3.01
N GLY A 193 0.29 7.27 -2.83
CA GLY A 193 -0.19 8.20 -3.87
C GLY A 193 0.61 8.07 -5.17
N ILE A 194 1.94 8.03 -5.06
CA ILE A 194 2.85 7.79 -6.20
C ILE A 194 2.59 6.40 -6.81
N GLU A 195 2.44 5.37 -5.99
CA GLU A 195 2.09 4.01 -6.43
C GLU A 195 0.82 4.00 -7.28
N TYR A 196 -0.24 4.73 -6.87
CA TYR A 196 -1.48 4.85 -7.65
C TYR A 196 -1.23 5.46 -9.03
N GLY A 197 -0.43 6.53 -9.10
CA GLY A 197 -0.05 7.17 -10.37
C GLY A 197 0.73 6.23 -11.29
N MET A 198 1.71 5.49 -10.75
CA MET A 198 2.48 4.51 -11.51
C MET A 198 1.61 3.37 -12.03
N MET A 199 0.70 2.84 -11.19
CA MET A 199 -0.23 1.78 -11.59
C MET A 199 -1.18 2.26 -12.70
N ALA A 200 -1.72 3.47 -12.59
CA ALA A 200 -2.60 4.06 -13.62
C ALA A 200 -1.85 4.21 -14.94
N ALA A 201 -0.64 4.77 -14.93
CA ALA A 201 0.15 4.95 -16.15
C ALA A 201 0.49 3.61 -16.85
N LEU A 202 0.86 2.58 -16.09
CA LEU A 202 1.10 1.24 -16.65
C LEU A 202 -0.19 0.64 -17.24
N ALA A 203 -1.31 0.77 -16.53
CA ALA A 203 -2.60 0.24 -16.98
C ALA A 203 -3.08 0.93 -18.26
N GLU A 204 -3.03 2.26 -18.33
CA GLU A 204 -3.39 3.03 -19.52
C GLU A 204 -2.51 2.67 -20.72
N GLY A 205 -1.19 2.62 -20.53
CA GLY A 205 -0.24 2.26 -21.60
C GLY A 205 -0.50 0.85 -22.16
N LEU A 206 -0.71 -0.13 -21.29
CA LEU A 206 -1.06 -1.50 -21.71
C LEU A 206 -2.42 -1.56 -22.38
N ASN A 207 -3.39 -0.75 -21.93
CA ASN A 207 -4.70 -0.65 -22.58
C ASN A 207 -4.61 -0.06 -24.00
N VAL A 208 -3.73 0.92 -24.23
CA VAL A 208 -3.43 1.43 -25.58
C VAL A 208 -2.90 0.30 -26.47
N LEU A 209 -1.94 -0.49 -26.00
CA LEU A 209 -1.39 -1.64 -26.74
C LEU A 209 -2.46 -2.70 -27.01
N ARG A 210 -3.33 -2.98 -26.04
CA ARG A 210 -4.45 -3.92 -26.18
C ARG A 210 -5.42 -3.53 -27.29
N HIS A 211 -5.59 -2.22 -27.52
CA HIS A 211 -6.48 -1.68 -28.55
C HIS A 211 -5.78 -1.31 -29.87
N ALA A 212 -4.52 -1.69 -30.06
CA ALA A 212 -3.75 -1.40 -31.26
C ALA A 212 -4.25 -2.14 -32.52
N ASP A 213 -5.26 -3.01 -32.37
CA ASP A 213 -6.00 -3.68 -33.44
C ASP A 213 -7.27 -2.92 -33.90
N ALA A 214 -7.46 -1.69 -33.41
CA ALA A 214 -8.69 -0.90 -33.65
C ALA A 214 -9.03 -0.71 -35.14
N GLY A 215 -8.03 -0.79 -36.03
CA GLY A 215 -8.23 -0.73 -37.48
C GLY A 215 -8.81 -2.00 -38.11
N LYS A 216 -8.80 -3.13 -37.38
CA LYS A 216 -9.45 -4.39 -37.82
C LYS A 216 -10.93 -4.44 -37.46
N ARG A 217 -11.43 -3.54 -36.62
CA ARG A 217 -12.80 -3.53 -36.11
C ARG A 217 -13.66 -2.68 -37.01
N LEU A 218 -14.81 -3.23 -37.45
CA LEU A 218 -15.86 -2.45 -38.13
C LEU A 218 -16.38 -1.41 -37.13
N ARG A 219 -16.41 -0.14 -37.54
CA ARG A 219 -17.00 0.97 -36.78
C ARG A 219 -18.20 1.51 -37.54
N ASP A 220 -19.23 1.90 -36.78
CA ASP A 220 -20.35 2.61 -37.35
C ASP A 220 -19.88 3.94 -37.94
N ALA A 221 -20.35 4.24 -39.17
CA ALA A 221 -20.08 5.51 -39.83
C ALA A 221 -21.34 6.38 -39.72
N ASP A 222 -21.48 7.08 -38.63
CA ASP A 222 -22.64 7.96 -38.38
C ASP A 222 -22.19 9.29 -37.73
N ALA A 223 -23.16 10.17 -37.47
CA ALA A 223 -22.90 11.47 -36.87
C ALA A 223 -22.38 11.40 -35.41
N GLU A 224 -22.54 10.25 -34.75
CA GLU A 224 -22.19 10.03 -33.35
C GLU A 224 -20.79 9.40 -33.16
N THR A 225 -20.18 8.93 -34.25
CA THR A 225 -18.91 8.18 -34.20
C THR A 225 -17.78 8.92 -34.91
N ALA A 226 -16.75 9.31 -34.19
CA ALA A 226 -15.56 9.85 -34.84
C ALA A 226 -14.84 8.78 -35.66
N PRO A 227 -14.57 9.02 -36.97
CA PRO A 227 -13.93 8.03 -37.82
C PRO A 227 -12.47 7.82 -37.44
N LEU A 228 -12.03 6.57 -37.51
CA LEU A 228 -10.59 6.26 -37.43
C LEU A 228 -9.97 6.61 -38.79
N ARG A 229 -9.15 7.68 -38.85
CA ARG A 229 -8.65 8.25 -40.11
C ARG A 229 -7.66 7.36 -40.86
N HIS A 230 -6.91 6.54 -40.19
CA HIS A 230 -5.86 5.68 -40.76
C HIS A 230 -5.95 4.29 -40.14
N PRO A 231 -6.99 3.49 -40.45
CA PRO A 231 -7.14 2.17 -39.86
C PRO A 231 -5.96 1.23 -40.17
N GLU A 232 -5.24 1.47 -41.27
CA GLU A 232 -4.06 0.72 -41.68
C GLU A 232 -2.89 0.87 -40.67
N HIS A 233 -2.89 1.90 -39.85
CA HIS A 233 -1.87 2.11 -38.80
C HIS A 233 -2.20 1.40 -37.49
N TYR A 234 -3.38 0.80 -37.36
CA TYR A 234 -3.87 0.17 -36.14
C TYR A 234 -4.26 -1.29 -36.41
N GLN A 235 -3.27 -2.08 -36.86
CA GLN A 235 -3.45 -3.48 -37.27
C GLN A 235 -2.68 -4.46 -36.38
N TYR A 236 -2.17 -4.02 -35.21
CA TYR A 236 -1.27 -4.79 -34.40
C TYR A 236 -2.02 -5.68 -33.40
N GLU A 237 -1.57 -6.91 -33.27
CA GLU A 237 -1.92 -7.82 -32.17
C GLU A 237 -0.66 -8.04 -31.36
N PHE A 238 -0.61 -7.44 -30.19
CA PHE A 238 0.58 -7.48 -29.36
C PHE A 238 0.49 -8.58 -28.30
N ASP A 239 1.60 -9.27 -28.08
CA ASP A 239 1.83 -10.08 -26.89
C ASP A 239 2.16 -9.16 -25.71
N LEU A 240 1.13 -8.83 -24.91
CA LEU A 240 1.29 -7.89 -23.79
C LEU A 240 2.22 -8.45 -22.70
N HIS A 241 2.22 -9.77 -22.50
CA HIS A 241 3.16 -10.40 -21.58
C HIS A 241 4.61 -10.24 -22.07
N GLY A 242 4.88 -10.57 -23.32
CA GLY A 242 6.22 -10.42 -23.93
C GLY A 242 6.71 -8.97 -23.90
N ILE A 243 5.82 -7.98 -24.11
CA ILE A 243 6.16 -6.57 -24.01
C ILE A 243 6.49 -6.18 -22.57
N ALA A 244 5.65 -6.54 -21.61
CA ALA A 244 5.93 -6.27 -20.19
C ALA A 244 7.23 -6.96 -19.74
N GLU A 245 7.50 -8.16 -20.24
CA GLU A 245 8.72 -8.92 -19.96
C GLU A 245 9.97 -8.20 -20.49
N VAL A 246 9.95 -7.68 -21.71
CA VAL A 246 11.11 -6.92 -22.25
C VAL A 246 11.31 -5.60 -21.52
N TRP A 247 10.23 -4.92 -21.12
CA TRP A 247 10.34 -3.65 -20.40
C TRP A 247 10.91 -3.80 -18.99
N ARG A 248 10.59 -4.89 -18.29
CA ARG A 248 11.15 -5.13 -16.95
C ARG A 248 12.64 -5.48 -16.97
N HIS A 249 13.21 -5.88 -18.12
CA HIS A 249 14.62 -6.27 -18.31
C HIS A 249 15.45 -5.11 -18.88
N GLY A 250 15.44 -3.95 -18.23
CA GLY A 250 16.38 -2.86 -18.51
C GLY A 250 15.80 -1.62 -19.17
N SER A 251 14.48 -1.49 -19.30
CA SER A 251 13.90 -0.20 -19.70
C SER A 251 13.87 0.79 -18.52
N VAL A 252 13.74 2.08 -18.84
CA VAL A 252 13.66 3.15 -17.83
C VAL A 252 12.43 3.05 -16.92
N ILE A 253 11.37 2.32 -17.35
CA ILE A 253 10.16 2.09 -16.55
C ILE A 253 10.19 0.76 -15.77
N SER A 254 11.35 0.08 -15.75
CA SER A 254 11.50 -1.14 -14.95
C SER A 254 11.21 -0.84 -13.48
N SER A 255 10.39 -1.69 -12.86
CA SER A 255 9.94 -1.50 -11.48
C SER A 255 9.33 -2.80 -10.95
N TRP A 256 9.24 -2.94 -9.63
CA TRP A 256 8.55 -4.08 -9.05
C TRP A 256 7.06 -4.14 -9.46
N LEU A 257 6.39 -3.01 -9.63
CA LEU A 257 5.02 -2.99 -10.16
C LEU A 257 4.95 -3.61 -11.57
N LEU A 258 5.93 -3.31 -12.42
CA LEU A 258 6.01 -3.92 -13.75
C LEU A 258 6.33 -5.43 -13.68
N ASP A 259 7.16 -5.89 -12.75
CA ASP A 259 7.39 -7.33 -12.51
C ASP A 259 6.09 -8.05 -12.14
N LEU A 260 5.30 -7.46 -11.25
CA LEU A 260 4.00 -8.02 -10.85
C LEU A 260 2.99 -7.99 -12.02
N THR A 261 3.03 -6.95 -12.84
CA THR A 261 2.21 -6.84 -14.06
C THR A 261 2.56 -7.93 -15.07
N ALA A 262 3.85 -8.12 -15.36
CA ALA A 262 4.32 -9.17 -16.26
C ALA A 262 3.92 -10.56 -15.75
N LYS A 263 4.01 -10.79 -14.44
CA LYS A 263 3.53 -12.03 -13.81
C LYS A 263 2.04 -12.24 -14.02
N ALA A 264 1.21 -11.23 -13.79
CA ALA A 264 -0.24 -11.33 -13.97
C ALA A 264 -0.59 -11.66 -15.43
N LEU A 265 0.02 -10.95 -16.39
CA LEU A 265 -0.20 -11.17 -17.82
C LEU A 265 0.32 -12.54 -18.31
N ARG A 266 1.36 -13.09 -17.70
CA ARG A 266 1.83 -14.45 -17.97
C ARG A 266 0.80 -15.50 -17.53
N ASP A 267 0.20 -15.27 -16.36
CA ASP A 267 -0.74 -16.21 -15.78
C ASP A 267 -2.11 -16.17 -16.54
N ASP A 268 -2.53 -14.97 -16.98
CA ASP A 268 -3.73 -14.75 -17.83
C ASP A 268 -3.64 -13.39 -18.55
N GLN A 269 -3.42 -13.39 -19.87
CA GLN A 269 -3.33 -12.15 -20.65
C GLN A 269 -4.64 -11.35 -20.74
N GLU A 270 -5.76 -12.02 -20.59
CA GLU A 270 -7.09 -11.37 -20.59
C GLU A 270 -7.49 -10.85 -19.21
N LEU A 271 -6.75 -11.21 -18.15
CA LEU A 271 -7.05 -10.87 -16.75
C LEU A 271 -8.51 -11.22 -16.37
N SER A 272 -9.02 -12.32 -16.89
CA SER A 272 -10.43 -12.73 -16.83
C SER A 272 -10.97 -12.93 -15.41
N ASN A 273 -10.07 -13.16 -14.45
CA ASN A 273 -10.41 -13.30 -13.04
C ASN A 273 -10.64 -11.96 -12.31
N PHE A 274 -10.48 -10.82 -12.99
CA PHE A 274 -10.61 -9.48 -12.42
C PHE A 274 -11.76 -8.72 -13.05
N ALA A 275 -12.64 -8.15 -12.22
CA ALA A 275 -13.80 -7.38 -12.67
C ALA A 275 -13.49 -5.91 -12.95
N GLY A 276 -12.24 -5.47 -12.84
CA GLY A 276 -11.85 -4.08 -13.08
C GLY A 276 -12.33 -3.06 -12.02
N ARG A 277 -12.77 -3.52 -10.84
CA ARG A 277 -13.20 -2.65 -9.73
C ARG A 277 -12.05 -2.45 -8.76
N VAL A 278 -11.49 -1.25 -8.72
CA VAL A 278 -10.26 -0.95 -7.95
C VAL A 278 -10.60 -0.19 -6.68
N SER A 279 -10.31 -0.80 -5.53
CA SER A 279 -10.50 -0.17 -4.22
C SER A 279 -9.37 0.83 -3.90
N ASP A 280 -9.67 1.76 -3.00
CA ASP A 280 -8.66 2.60 -2.33
C ASP A 280 -8.74 2.37 -0.81
N SER A 281 -7.60 2.38 -0.14
CA SER A 281 -7.47 2.16 1.31
C SER A 281 -7.26 3.46 2.10
N GLY A 282 -7.42 4.61 1.44
CA GLY A 282 -7.41 5.94 2.07
C GLY A 282 -6.17 6.78 1.76
N GLU A 283 -5.00 6.17 1.58
CA GLU A 283 -3.72 6.89 1.47
C GLU A 283 -3.68 7.83 0.25
N GLY A 284 -4.24 7.41 -0.89
CA GLY A 284 -4.38 8.27 -2.07
C GLY A 284 -5.25 9.50 -1.80
N ARG A 285 -6.33 9.34 -1.02
CA ARG A 285 -7.18 10.46 -0.57
C ARG A 285 -6.40 11.41 0.32
N TRP A 286 -5.72 10.87 1.34
CA TRP A 286 -4.96 11.68 2.29
C TRP A 286 -3.82 12.44 1.61
N THR A 287 -3.15 11.82 0.63
CA THR A 287 -2.13 12.48 -0.19
C THR A 287 -2.71 13.66 -0.98
N VAL A 288 -3.88 13.49 -1.61
CA VAL A 288 -4.53 14.57 -2.37
C VAL A 288 -4.99 15.69 -1.44
N ILE A 289 -5.55 15.36 -0.26
CA ILE A 289 -5.95 16.34 0.74
C ILE A 289 -4.73 17.13 1.25
N ALA A 290 -3.63 16.45 1.57
CA ALA A 290 -2.39 17.10 1.99
C ALA A 290 -1.88 18.07 0.91
N GLY A 291 -1.88 17.66 -0.37
CA GLY A 291 -1.50 18.54 -1.47
C GLY A 291 -2.39 19.77 -1.60
N ILE A 292 -3.69 19.65 -1.33
CA ILE A 292 -4.61 20.81 -1.28
C ILE A 292 -4.25 21.74 -0.12
N ASP A 293 -4.04 21.19 1.08
CA ASP A 293 -3.72 21.96 2.29
C ASP A 293 -2.35 22.65 2.15
N GLU A 294 -1.38 22.02 1.50
CA GLU A 294 -0.05 22.57 1.23
C GLU A 294 0.00 23.51 0.02
N GLY A 295 -1.06 23.57 -0.79
CA GLY A 295 -1.08 24.34 -2.04
C GLY A 295 -0.22 23.72 -3.15
N VAL A 296 0.00 22.42 -3.13
CA VAL A 296 0.81 21.70 -4.11
C VAL A 296 -0.09 21.09 -5.20
N PRO A 297 0.18 21.30 -6.50
CA PRO A 297 -0.62 20.73 -7.58
C PRO A 297 -0.34 19.23 -7.73
N LEU A 298 -1.39 18.40 -7.77
CA LEU A 298 -1.31 16.94 -7.88
C LEU A 298 -2.17 16.40 -9.05
N PRO A 299 -2.00 16.87 -10.32
CA PRO A 299 -2.87 16.45 -11.42
C PRO A 299 -2.80 14.94 -11.70
N VAL A 300 -1.62 14.32 -11.60
CA VAL A 300 -1.43 12.88 -11.85
C VAL A 300 -2.05 12.04 -10.73
N LEU A 301 -1.73 12.34 -9.48
CA LEU A 301 -2.17 11.53 -8.33
C LEU A 301 -3.67 11.67 -8.08
N SER A 302 -4.25 12.86 -8.29
CA SER A 302 -5.71 13.07 -8.16
C SER A 302 -6.47 12.30 -9.26
N THR A 303 -6.01 12.35 -10.51
CA THR A 303 -6.62 11.58 -11.60
C THR A 303 -6.57 10.08 -11.30
N ALA A 304 -5.42 9.54 -10.92
CA ALA A 304 -5.27 8.12 -10.56
C ALA A 304 -6.18 7.68 -9.40
N LEU A 305 -6.44 8.57 -8.43
CA LEU A 305 -7.41 8.33 -7.36
C LEU A 305 -8.85 8.31 -7.90
N PHE A 306 -9.23 9.29 -8.73
CA PHE A 306 -10.59 9.42 -9.28
C PHE A 306 -10.92 8.27 -10.24
N ASP A 307 -9.95 7.75 -10.98
CA ASP A 307 -10.11 6.55 -11.82
C ASP A 307 -10.55 5.33 -10.98
N ARG A 308 -10.05 5.20 -9.76
CA ARG A 308 -10.51 4.16 -8.84
C ARG A 308 -11.97 4.36 -8.43
N PHE A 309 -12.43 5.60 -8.26
CA PHE A 309 -13.85 5.89 -8.00
C PHE A 309 -14.68 5.55 -9.22
N TYR A 310 -14.24 5.98 -10.41
CA TYR A 310 -14.89 5.67 -11.68
C TYR A 310 -15.04 4.17 -11.89
N SER A 311 -13.99 3.39 -11.64
CA SER A 311 -13.97 1.94 -11.80
C SER A 311 -15.02 1.20 -10.95
N ARG A 312 -15.57 1.85 -9.93
CA ARG A 312 -16.59 1.29 -9.03
C ARG A 312 -18.03 1.69 -9.36
N GLY A 313 -18.23 2.50 -10.41
CA GLY A 313 -19.52 3.00 -10.82
C GLY A 313 -19.96 4.31 -10.14
N GLU A 314 -19.04 5.00 -9.45
CA GLU A 314 -19.37 6.26 -8.76
C GLU A 314 -19.62 7.43 -9.75
N ALA A 315 -19.38 7.24 -11.05
CA ALA A 315 -19.66 8.20 -12.10
C ALA A 315 -21.00 7.96 -12.83
N ASP A 316 -21.71 6.89 -12.57
CA ASP A 316 -22.90 6.46 -13.32
C ASP A 316 -23.97 7.56 -13.48
N PHE A 317 -24.20 8.35 -12.42
CA PHE A 317 -25.16 9.45 -12.50
C PHE A 317 -24.66 10.61 -13.38
N ALA A 318 -23.36 10.93 -13.30
CA ALA A 318 -22.77 11.98 -14.13
C ALA A 318 -22.82 11.59 -15.61
N ASP A 319 -22.54 10.34 -15.94
CA ASP A 319 -22.62 9.81 -17.31
C ASP A 319 -24.07 9.87 -17.84
N LYS A 320 -25.08 9.54 -17.02
CA LYS A 320 -26.50 9.71 -17.38
C LYS A 320 -26.86 11.18 -17.62
N VAL A 321 -26.34 12.11 -16.84
CA VAL A 321 -26.57 13.55 -17.05
C VAL A 321 -25.95 14.00 -18.38
N LEU A 322 -24.75 13.52 -18.71
CA LEU A 322 -24.12 13.81 -20.01
C LEU A 322 -24.96 13.29 -21.19
N SER A 323 -25.43 12.06 -21.10
CA SER A 323 -26.32 11.48 -22.10
C SER A 323 -27.64 12.26 -22.25
N ALA A 324 -28.28 12.61 -21.12
CA ALA A 324 -29.51 13.39 -21.12
C ALA A 324 -29.31 14.78 -21.76
N MET A 325 -28.23 15.50 -21.43
CA MET A 325 -27.91 16.78 -22.06
C MET A 325 -27.72 16.64 -23.57
N ARG A 326 -27.01 15.61 -24.04
CA ARG A 326 -26.85 15.35 -25.50
C ARG A 326 -28.19 15.10 -26.19
N TYR A 327 -29.08 14.36 -25.54
CA TYR A 327 -30.44 14.15 -26.04
C TYR A 327 -31.24 15.44 -26.11
N GLU A 328 -31.29 16.23 -25.07
CA GLU A 328 -32.09 17.46 -24.98
C GLU A 328 -31.66 18.53 -25.98
N PHE A 329 -30.34 18.73 -26.20
CA PHE A 329 -29.90 19.75 -27.15
C PHE A 329 -29.77 19.26 -28.59
N GLY A 330 -29.60 17.97 -28.87
CA GLY A 330 -29.28 17.45 -30.21
C GLY A 330 -30.09 16.24 -30.63
N GLY A 331 -30.97 15.67 -29.80
CA GLY A 331 -31.72 14.46 -30.08
C GLY A 331 -30.87 13.20 -30.18
N HIS A 332 -29.61 13.24 -29.62
CA HIS A 332 -28.67 12.12 -29.71
C HIS A 332 -29.10 10.98 -28.80
N LEU A 333 -29.37 9.80 -29.34
CA LEU A 333 -29.73 8.60 -28.61
C LEU A 333 -28.46 7.83 -28.20
N GLU A 334 -28.51 7.18 -27.03
CA GLU A 334 -27.46 6.26 -26.63
C GLU A 334 -27.40 5.04 -27.53
N LYS A 335 -26.20 4.64 -27.99
CA LYS A 335 -26.01 3.42 -28.75
C LYS A 335 -26.22 2.20 -27.86
N GLY A 336 -26.99 1.24 -28.32
CA GLY A 336 -27.27 0.00 -27.61
C GLY A 336 -28.39 0.07 -26.57
N THR A 337 -29.11 1.18 -26.47
CA THR A 337 -30.34 1.24 -25.68
C THR A 337 -31.49 0.62 -26.47
N PRO A 338 -32.24 -0.36 -25.94
CA PRO A 338 -33.44 -0.87 -26.61
C PRO A 338 -34.43 0.28 -26.81
N GLN A 339 -34.96 0.43 -28.03
CA GLN A 339 -36.07 1.34 -28.33
C GLN A 339 -37.37 0.86 -27.69
#